data_ed1a78b516d9ce47983106673cc73f87
#
_entry.id   ed1a78b516d9ce47983106673cc73f87
#
_cell.length_a   1.000
_cell.length_b   1.000
_cell.length_c   1.000
_cell.angle_alpha   90.00
_cell.angle_beta   90.00
_cell.angle_gamma   90.00
#
_symmetry.space_group_name_H-M   'P 1'
#
loop_
_entity.id
_entity.type
_entity.pdbx_description
1 polymer ?
#
loop_
_entity_poly.entity_id
_entity_poly.type
_entity_poly.pdbx_seq_one_letter_code
_entity_poly.pdbx_strand_id
1 'polypeptide(L)'
;MLNVQGITMNPFQENTYIIWNAAQEAIIIDPGCYTDAEQQFLQNFIREKSLQPVMLVNTHCHLDHVFGNQWVHETYGLTLHI
;
A
#
# COMPACT_ATOMS: atom_id res chain seq x y z
N MET A 1 4.38 -9.41 17.18
CA MET A 1 4.23 -10.27 16.00
C MET A 1 3.97 -9.42 14.77
N LEU A 2 4.63 -9.72 13.66
CA LEU A 2 4.35 -9.04 12.39
C LEU A 2 3.25 -9.76 11.62
N ASN A 3 2.35 -8.98 11.04
CA ASN A 3 1.29 -9.47 10.19
C ASN A 3 1.57 -9.02 8.75
N VAL A 4 1.22 -9.86 7.78
CA VAL A 4 1.42 -9.57 6.35
C VAL A 4 0.14 -9.88 5.61
N GLN A 5 -0.28 -8.95 4.73
CA GLN A 5 -1.40 -9.17 3.83
C GLN A 5 -0.96 -8.83 2.42
N GLY A 6 -1.09 -9.79 1.51
CA GLY A 6 -0.89 -9.58 0.08
C GLY A 6 -2.22 -9.28 -0.59
N ILE A 7 -2.22 -8.31 -1.49
CA ILE A 7 -3.41 -7.91 -2.25
C ILE A 7 -3.01 -7.80 -3.71
N THR A 8 -3.72 -8.53 -4.58
CA THR A 8 -3.50 -8.46 -6.03
C THR A 8 -4.27 -7.28 -6.58
N MET A 9 -3.59 -6.40 -7.30
CA MET A 9 -4.18 -5.17 -7.82
C MET A 9 -3.77 -4.96 -9.28
N ASN A 10 -4.52 -4.09 -9.98
CA ASN A 10 -4.40 -3.63 -11.36
C ASN A 10 -4.52 -4.75 -12.40
N PRO A 11 -4.63 -4.39 -13.71
CA PRO A 11 -4.80 -5.40 -14.78
C PRO A 11 -3.63 -6.36 -14.94
N PHE A 12 -2.46 -5.99 -14.41
CA PHE A 12 -1.25 -6.80 -14.50
C PHE A 12 -1.10 -7.76 -13.32
N GLN A 13 -2.07 -7.78 -12.39
CA GLN A 13 -2.07 -8.65 -11.21
C GLN A 13 -0.83 -8.47 -10.35
N GLU A 14 -0.48 -7.20 -10.11
CA GLU A 14 0.65 -6.86 -9.25
C GLU A 14 0.27 -7.07 -7.78
N ASN A 15 1.21 -7.60 -7.01
CA ASN A 15 0.99 -7.83 -5.59
C ASN A 15 1.41 -6.62 -4.78
N THR A 16 0.48 -6.12 -3.97
CA THR A 16 0.72 -5.09 -2.98
C THR A 16 0.75 -5.76 -1.61
N TYR A 17 1.74 -5.43 -0.79
CA TYR A 17 1.86 -6.01 0.54
C TYR A 17 1.73 -4.95 1.60
N ILE A 18 1.03 -5.31 2.68
CA ILE A 18 0.93 -4.48 3.86
C ILE A 18 1.46 -5.30 5.03
N ILE A 19 2.45 -4.75 5.73
CA ILE A 19 3.07 -5.39 6.89
C ILE A 19 2.82 -4.49 8.09
N TRP A 20 2.29 -5.04 9.17
CA TRP A 20 2.06 -4.24 10.38
C TRP A 20 2.43 -5.00 11.64
N ASN A 21 2.73 -4.22 12.69
CA ASN A 21 3.13 -4.76 13.98
C ASN A 21 1.98 -4.69 14.99
N ALA A 22 2.26 -5.10 16.22
CA ALA A 22 1.26 -5.12 17.29
C ALA A 22 0.78 -3.70 17.68
N ALA A 23 1.58 -2.67 17.38
CA ALA A 23 1.20 -1.28 17.59
C ALA A 23 0.40 -0.72 16.41
N GLN A 24 0.10 -1.55 15.40
CA GLN A 24 -0.66 -1.20 14.21
C GLN A 24 0.04 -0.18 13.31
N GLU A 25 1.35 -0.07 13.43
CA GLU A 25 2.15 0.70 12.48
C GLU A 25 2.38 -0.15 11.24
N ALA A 26 2.10 0.40 10.07
CA ALA A 26 2.07 -0.35 8.83
C ALA A 26 3.05 0.17 7.79
N ILE A 27 3.63 -0.75 7.03
CA ILE A 27 4.45 -0.46 5.87
C ILE A 27 3.66 -0.92 4.65
N ILE A 28 3.53 -0.04 3.65
CA ILE A 28 2.89 -0.35 2.38
C ILE A 28 3.99 -0.60 1.35
N ILE A 29 3.97 -1.79 0.75
CA ILE A 29 5.00 -2.22 -0.19
C ILE A 29 4.38 -2.40 -1.57
N ASP A 30 4.96 -1.73 -2.57
CA ASP A 30 4.58 -1.83 -3.98
C ASP A 30 3.07 -1.61 -4.22
N PRO A 31 2.51 -0.46 -3.80
CA PRO A 31 1.08 -0.23 -4.00
C PRO A 31 0.73 -0.16 -5.48
N GLY A 32 -0.08 -1.12 -5.94
CA GLY A 32 -0.50 -1.21 -7.33
C GLY A 32 -1.91 -0.68 -7.58
N CYS A 33 -2.45 0.13 -6.68
CA CYS A 33 -3.83 0.63 -6.79
C CYS A 33 -3.94 1.66 -7.91
N TYR A 34 -4.47 1.21 -9.05
CA TYR A 34 -4.59 1.99 -10.26
C TYR A 34 -5.95 2.66 -10.39
N THR A 35 -7.03 1.94 -10.03
CA THR A 35 -8.39 2.44 -10.15
C THR A 35 -8.90 2.98 -8.82
N ASP A 36 -9.99 3.77 -8.88
CA ASP A 36 -10.65 4.26 -7.67
C ASP A 36 -11.13 3.11 -6.79
N ALA A 37 -11.60 2.03 -7.39
CA ALA A 37 -12.06 0.87 -6.64
C ALA A 37 -10.90 0.21 -5.87
N GLU A 38 -9.73 0.12 -6.48
CA GLU A 38 -8.55 -0.45 -5.83
C GLU A 38 -8.03 0.47 -4.72
N GLN A 39 -8.04 1.77 -4.95
CA GLN A 39 -7.69 2.75 -3.93
C GLN A 39 -8.64 2.65 -2.73
N GLN A 40 -9.93 2.53 -3.02
CA GLN A 40 -10.94 2.40 -1.99
C GLN A 40 -10.77 1.10 -1.20
N PHE A 41 -10.43 0.01 -1.88
CA PHE A 41 -10.17 -1.28 -1.22
C PHE A 41 -9.01 -1.18 -0.24
N LEU A 42 -7.90 -0.58 -0.67
CA LEU A 42 -6.72 -0.41 0.18
C LEU A 42 -7.04 0.50 1.37
N GLN A 43 -7.75 1.59 1.13
CA GLN A 43 -8.13 2.53 2.19
C GLN A 43 -9.05 1.86 3.21
N ASN A 44 -10.03 1.08 2.74
CA ASN A 44 -10.93 0.36 3.63
C ASN A 44 -10.19 -0.69 4.46
N PHE A 45 -9.25 -1.41 3.85
CA PHE A 45 -8.44 -2.39 4.58
C PHE A 45 -7.68 -1.72 5.73
N ILE A 46 -7.01 -0.61 5.43
CA ILE A 46 -6.24 0.13 6.42
C ILE A 46 -7.14 0.61 7.55
N ARG A 47 -8.33 1.12 7.20
CA ARG A 47 -9.28 1.63 8.18
C ARG A 47 -9.86 0.52 9.05
N GLU A 48 -10.26 -0.60 8.43
CA GLU A 48 -10.87 -1.71 9.16
C GLU A 48 -9.90 -2.34 10.16
N LYS A 49 -8.61 -2.40 9.82
CA LYS A 49 -7.59 -2.92 10.70
C LYS A 49 -7.04 -1.87 11.66
N SER A 50 -7.52 -0.64 11.55
CA SER A 50 -7.05 0.51 12.34
C SER A 50 -5.55 0.69 12.23
N LEU A 51 -5.02 0.52 11.02
CA LEU A 51 -3.58 0.64 10.77
C LEU A 51 -3.18 2.10 10.62
N GLN A 52 -1.94 2.40 11.01
CA GLN A 52 -1.33 3.70 10.81
C GLN A 52 -0.15 3.53 9.85
N PRO A 53 -0.32 3.89 8.57
CA PRO A 53 0.78 3.79 7.63
C PRO A 53 1.92 4.72 8.02
N VAL A 54 3.13 4.17 8.10
CA VAL A 54 4.31 4.94 8.51
C VAL A 54 5.40 4.95 7.45
N MET A 55 5.32 4.05 6.47
CA MET A 55 6.36 3.94 5.45
C MET A 55 5.78 3.40 4.15
N LEU A 56 6.30 3.91 3.04
CA LEU A 56 5.97 3.47 1.69
C LEU A 56 7.26 2.97 1.04
N VAL A 57 7.28 1.72 0.60
CA VAL A 57 8.48 1.08 0.05
C VAL A 57 8.18 0.48 -1.31
N ASN A 58 9.08 0.67 -2.27
CA ASN A 58 9.04 -0.03 -3.54
C ASN A 58 10.24 -0.97 -3.64
N THR A 59 9.99 -2.20 -4.07
CA THR A 59 11.06 -3.16 -4.32
C THR A 59 11.69 -2.94 -5.69
N HIS A 60 10.92 -2.34 -6.60
CA HIS A 60 11.41 -2.01 -7.95
C HIS A 60 10.52 -0.90 -8.54
N CYS A 61 11.08 -0.15 -9.50
CA CYS A 61 10.35 0.94 -10.14
C CYS A 61 9.67 0.44 -11.41
N HIS A 62 8.36 0.21 -11.31
CA HIS A 62 7.52 -0.13 -12.46
C HIS A 62 6.49 0.96 -12.67
N LEU A 63 6.11 1.20 -13.93
CA LEU A 63 5.07 2.18 -14.24
C LEU A 63 3.77 1.85 -13.52
N ASP A 64 3.49 0.58 -13.35
CA ASP A 64 2.26 0.11 -12.68
C ASP A 64 2.14 0.60 -11.25
N HIS A 65 3.27 0.86 -10.59
CA HIS A 65 3.30 1.28 -9.20
C HIS A 65 3.30 2.81 -9.04
N VAL A 66 3.55 3.57 -10.13
CA VAL A 66 3.63 5.02 -10.06
C VAL A 66 2.33 5.64 -9.57
N PHE A 67 1.20 5.18 -10.11
CA PHE A 67 -0.11 5.71 -9.71
C PHE A 67 -0.44 5.39 -8.26
N GLY A 68 -0.14 4.16 -7.82
CA GLY A 68 -0.35 3.75 -6.45
C GLY A 68 0.56 4.50 -5.48
N ASN A 69 1.81 4.71 -5.86
CA ASN A 69 2.77 5.46 -5.05
C ASN A 69 2.31 6.89 -4.84
N GLN A 70 1.88 7.55 -5.91
CA GLN A 70 1.40 8.92 -5.82
C GLN A 70 0.17 9.02 -4.93
N TRP A 71 -0.78 8.10 -5.10
CA TRP A 71 -1.99 8.09 -4.30
C TRP A 71 -1.68 7.88 -2.82
N VAL A 72 -0.80 6.93 -2.49
CA VAL A 72 -0.43 6.66 -1.10
C VAL A 72 0.29 7.86 -0.50
N HIS A 73 1.20 8.46 -1.25
CA HIS A 73 1.91 9.66 -0.80
C HIS A 73 0.94 10.79 -0.48
N GLU A 74 0.01 11.06 -1.38
CA GLU A 74 -0.95 12.15 -1.20
C GLU A 74 -1.96 11.87 -0.08
N THR A 75 -2.39 10.60 0.04
CA THR A 75 -3.42 10.22 1.01
C THR A 75 -2.87 10.13 2.42
N TYR A 76 -1.67 9.59 2.59
CA TYR A 76 -1.10 9.31 3.90
C TYR A 76 0.13 10.15 4.25
N GLY A 77 0.60 10.97 3.32
CA GLY A 77 1.75 11.85 3.56
C GLY A 77 3.07 11.10 3.71
N LEU A 78 3.20 9.93 3.11
CA LEU A 78 4.39 9.10 3.25
C LEU A 78 5.41 9.38 2.16
N THR A 79 6.68 9.40 2.54
CA THR A 79 7.79 9.50 1.58
C THR A 79 8.09 8.12 1.00
N LEU A 80 8.31 8.07 -0.31
CA LEU A 80 8.67 6.84 -0.99
C LEU A 80 10.12 6.44 -0.68
N HIS A 81 10.31 5.18 -0.30
CA HIS A 81 11.62 4.56 -0.13
C HIS A 81 11.77 3.44 -1.17
N ILE A 82 12.91 3.41 -1.81
CA ILE A 82 13.20 2.41 -2.83
C ILE A 82 14.34 1.52 -2.36
#